data_099311d273f0bec89b972345ca137077
#
_entry.id   099311d273f0bec89b972345ca137077
#
_cell.length_a   1.000
_cell.length_b   1.000
_cell.length_c   1.000
_cell.angle_alpha   90.00
_cell.angle_beta   90.00
_cell.angle_gamma   90.00
#
_symmetry.space_group_name_H-M   'P 1'
#
loop_
_entity.id
_entity.type
_entity.pdbx_description
1 polymer ?
#
loop_
_entity_poly.entity_id
_entity_poly.type
_entity_poly.pdbx_seq_one_letter_code
_entity_poly.pdbx_strand_id
1 'polypeptide(L)'
;GTGTVFKSSVVRIGDIIRTSILIDLTGLSSSATDGDIIGQGTAAAYLGQITAAKNGTILSGRMTCLEVPTGGADDIDLYSATEATGVFDGAIGSLTETALVTSGAAWTLGGMKALSAVPAANAYLYLTGGEGGTAAAYTAGKFLIELDGYEA
;
A
#
# COMPACT_ATOMS: atom_id res chain seq x y z
N GLY A 1 -3.46 -9.77 3.44
CA GLY A 1 -3.05 -10.48 4.66
C GLY A 1 -3.85 -10.03 5.88
N THR A 2 -3.88 -10.83 6.91
CA THR A 2 -4.62 -10.50 8.14
C THR A 2 -3.86 -9.55 9.08
N GLY A 3 -2.61 -9.23 8.77
CA GLY A 3 -1.81 -8.22 9.48
C GLY A 3 -2.10 -6.77 9.07
N THR A 4 -3.12 -6.54 8.26
CA THR A 4 -3.55 -5.22 7.81
C THR A 4 -5.07 -5.17 7.63
N VAL A 5 -5.62 -3.97 7.41
CA VAL A 5 -7.07 -3.75 7.21
C VAL A 5 -7.29 -3.04 5.89
N PHE A 6 -7.95 -3.71 4.94
CA PHE A 6 -8.26 -3.11 3.65
C PHE A 6 -9.54 -3.73 3.05
N LYS A 7 -10.15 -2.99 2.13
CA LYS A 7 -11.25 -3.46 1.28
C LYS A 7 -10.87 -3.21 -0.17
N SER A 8 -11.14 -4.15 -1.04
CA SER A 8 -10.86 -3.99 -2.46
C SER A 8 -12.09 -4.24 -3.31
N SER A 9 -12.18 -3.56 -4.45
CA SER A 9 -13.17 -3.82 -5.47
C SER A 9 -12.53 -3.69 -6.85
N VAL A 10 -13.06 -4.45 -7.80
CA VAL A 10 -12.60 -4.45 -9.20
C VAL A 10 -13.79 -4.13 -10.08
N VAL A 11 -13.64 -3.14 -10.94
CA VAL A 11 -14.65 -2.71 -11.90
C VAL A 11 -14.07 -2.81 -13.31
N ARG A 12 -14.83 -3.44 -14.22
CA ARG A 12 -14.43 -3.59 -15.60
C ARG A 12 -15.30 -2.72 -16.50
N ILE A 13 -14.66 -1.94 -17.37
CA ILE A 13 -15.32 -1.17 -18.43
C ILE A 13 -14.65 -1.54 -19.74
N GLY A 14 -15.28 -2.45 -20.51
CA GLY A 14 -14.63 -3.03 -21.67
C GLY A 14 -13.37 -3.79 -21.30
N ASP A 15 -12.25 -3.42 -21.92
CA ASP A 15 -10.93 -4.01 -21.63
C ASP A 15 -10.17 -3.27 -20.53
N ILE A 16 -10.74 -2.22 -19.95
CA ILE A 16 -10.15 -1.48 -18.85
C ILE A 16 -10.67 -2.03 -17.52
N ILE A 17 -9.74 -2.29 -16.61
CA ILE A 17 -10.03 -2.84 -15.29
C ILE A 17 -9.49 -1.87 -14.24
N ARG A 18 -10.39 -1.31 -13.41
CA ARG A 18 -9.99 -0.50 -12.26
C ARG A 18 -10.07 -1.31 -10.99
N THR A 19 -8.95 -1.40 -10.28
CA THR A 19 -8.86 -1.95 -8.93
C THR A 19 -8.80 -0.80 -7.94
N SER A 20 -9.70 -0.80 -6.95
CA SER A 20 -9.72 0.19 -5.87
C SER A 20 -9.47 -0.52 -4.55
N ILE A 21 -8.51 -0.03 -3.77
CA ILE A 21 -8.16 -0.57 -2.46
C ILE A 21 -8.28 0.55 -1.44
N LEU A 22 -9.25 0.41 -0.53
CA LEU A 22 -9.45 1.33 0.58
C LEU A 22 -8.76 0.76 1.83
N ILE A 23 -7.91 1.56 2.45
CA ILE A 23 -7.14 1.19 3.63
C ILE A 23 -7.57 2.06 4.80
N ASP A 24 -7.83 1.44 5.95
CA ASP A 24 -8.01 2.12 7.23
C ASP A 24 -6.82 1.77 8.13
N LEU A 25 -6.04 2.78 8.48
CA LEU A 25 -4.84 2.60 9.30
C LEU A 25 -5.16 2.41 10.79
N THR A 26 -6.38 2.71 11.24
CA THR A 26 -6.73 2.66 12.66
C THR A 26 -6.45 1.27 13.24
N GLY A 27 -5.60 1.22 14.26
CA GLY A 27 -5.18 -0.03 14.89
C GLY A 27 -3.94 -0.69 14.29
N LEU A 28 -3.51 -0.25 13.10
CA LEU A 28 -2.21 -0.64 12.56
C LEU A 28 -1.13 0.19 13.23
N SER A 29 0.13 -0.22 13.07
CA SER A 29 1.27 0.50 13.64
C SER A 29 2.35 0.72 12.60
N SER A 30 3.09 1.82 12.75
CA SER A 30 4.38 2.03 12.11
C SER A 30 5.51 1.67 13.07
N SER A 31 6.69 1.37 12.54
CA SER A 31 7.91 1.18 13.32
C SER A 31 8.74 2.48 13.36
N ALA A 32 9.84 2.45 14.12
CA ALA A 32 10.78 3.58 14.17
C ALA A 32 11.79 3.58 13.01
N THR A 33 11.72 2.62 12.10
CA THR A 33 12.68 2.46 11.00
C THR A 33 12.01 2.77 9.66
N ASP A 34 12.65 3.64 8.88
CA ASP A 34 12.25 3.89 7.50
C ASP A 34 12.31 2.60 6.67
N GLY A 35 11.27 2.36 5.89
CA GLY A 35 11.15 1.19 5.04
C GLY A 35 10.55 -0.04 5.71
N ASP A 36 10.17 0.04 6.99
CA ASP A 36 9.48 -1.07 7.63
C ASP A 36 7.99 -1.08 7.30
N ILE A 37 7.45 -2.29 7.18
CA ILE A 37 6.06 -2.53 6.77
C ILE A 37 5.10 -2.10 7.88
N ILE A 38 4.09 -1.34 7.48
CA ILE A 38 2.97 -0.95 8.34
C ILE A 38 1.98 -2.11 8.43
N GLY A 39 1.58 -2.45 9.65
CA GLY A 39 0.64 -3.54 9.89
C GLY A 39 0.42 -3.78 11.38
N GLN A 40 -0.04 -4.97 11.72
CA GLN A 40 -0.24 -5.38 13.12
C GLN A 40 0.08 -6.85 13.31
N GLY A 41 0.54 -7.19 14.50
CA GLY A 41 0.79 -8.57 14.89
C GLY A 41 1.90 -9.24 14.06
N THR A 42 1.80 -10.54 13.90
CA THR A 42 2.79 -11.37 13.20
C THR A 42 2.28 -11.96 11.89
N ALA A 43 1.05 -11.65 11.51
CA ALA A 43 0.46 -12.12 10.26
C ALA A 43 0.93 -11.26 9.07
N ALA A 44 0.88 -11.83 7.88
CA ALA A 44 1.24 -11.11 6.65
C ALA A 44 0.41 -9.83 6.50
N ALA A 45 1.08 -8.73 6.16
CA ALA A 45 0.51 -7.38 6.10
C ALA A 45 0.32 -6.85 4.68
N TYR A 46 0.24 -7.72 3.68
CA TYR A 46 -0.02 -7.28 2.31
C TYR A 46 -1.48 -6.82 2.13
N LEU A 47 -1.67 -5.87 1.21
CA LEU A 47 -2.96 -5.25 0.87
C LEU A 47 -3.69 -5.96 -0.28
N GLY A 48 -3.28 -7.13 -0.66
CA GLY A 48 -3.84 -7.89 -1.77
C GLY A 48 -2.75 -8.30 -2.75
N GLN A 49 -3.11 -9.22 -3.62
CA GLN A 49 -2.26 -9.69 -4.70
C GLN A 49 -2.80 -9.17 -6.04
N ILE A 50 -1.92 -8.66 -6.87
CA ILE A 50 -2.25 -8.21 -8.22
C ILE A 50 -2.02 -9.37 -9.18
N THR A 51 -3.08 -9.79 -9.87
CA THR A 51 -3.01 -10.86 -10.87
C THR A 51 -3.57 -10.38 -12.21
N ALA A 52 -3.04 -10.85 -13.31
CA ALA A 52 -3.53 -10.49 -14.64
C ALA A 52 -5.00 -10.87 -14.82
N ALA A 53 -5.42 -12.03 -14.30
CA ALA A 53 -6.81 -12.50 -14.41
C ALA A 53 -7.81 -11.59 -13.69
N LYS A 54 -7.44 -11.04 -12.52
CA LYS A 54 -8.32 -10.21 -11.70
C LYS A 54 -8.17 -8.72 -12.01
N ASN A 55 -6.94 -8.25 -12.18
CA ASN A 55 -6.62 -6.83 -12.23
C ASN A 55 -6.16 -6.36 -13.61
N GLY A 56 -5.95 -7.27 -14.55
CA GLY A 56 -5.35 -6.97 -15.84
C GLY A 56 -3.86 -6.67 -15.73
N THR A 57 -3.27 -6.23 -16.82
CA THR A 57 -1.91 -5.69 -16.84
C THR A 57 -1.96 -4.25 -16.36
N ILE A 58 -1.35 -3.94 -15.23
CA ILE A 58 -1.37 -2.60 -14.65
C ILE A 58 -0.53 -1.66 -15.51
N LEU A 59 -1.13 -0.53 -15.89
CA LEU A 59 -0.50 0.51 -16.71
C LEU A 59 -0.21 1.78 -15.91
N SER A 60 -1.06 2.10 -14.93
CA SER A 60 -0.98 3.33 -14.14
C SER A 60 -1.77 3.17 -12.84
N GLY A 61 -1.67 4.16 -11.99
CA GLY A 61 -2.44 4.21 -10.76
C GLY A 61 -2.02 5.38 -9.90
N ARG A 62 -2.65 5.48 -8.72
CA ARG A 62 -2.44 6.56 -7.77
C ARG A 62 -2.83 6.14 -6.37
N MET A 63 -2.30 6.88 -5.42
CA MET A 63 -2.65 6.78 -4.00
C MET A 63 -3.12 8.15 -3.53
N THR A 64 -4.26 8.19 -2.86
CA THR A 64 -4.90 9.43 -2.39
C THR A 64 -5.12 9.33 -0.89
N CYS A 65 -4.78 10.41 -0.16
CA CYS A 65 -5.03 10.53 1.27
C CYS A 65 -6.47 11.01 1.51
N LEU A 66 -7.30 10.15 2.08
CA LEU A 66 -8.70 10.46 2.41
C LEU A 66 -8.86 10.95 3.85
N GLU A 67 -7.95 10.55 4.73
CA GLU A 67 -7.89 10.98 6.13
C GLU A 67 -6.41 10.99 6.54
N VAL A 68 -5.96 12.09 7.12
CA VAL A 68 -4.55 12.26 7.49
C VAL A 68 -4.13 11.23 8.54
N PRO A 69 -3.01 10.52 8.34
CA PRO A 69 -2.46 9.61 9.34
C PRO A 69 -2.18 10.35 10.66
N THR A 70 -2.62 9.76 11.76
CA THR A 70 -2.42 10.30 13.11
C THR A 70 -2.00 9.17 14.06
N GLY A 71 -1.01 9.45 14.90
CA GLY A 71 -0.47 8.51 15.88
C GLY A 71 0.80 7.82 15.43
N GLY A 72 0.83 7.26 14.23
CA GLY A 72 2.01 6.66 13.62
C GLY A 72 2.73 7.62 12.65
N ALA A 73 3.69 7.09 11.90
CA ALA A 73 4.40 7.84 10.87
C ALA A 73 3.41 8.38 9.82
N ASP A 74 3.53 9.64 9.45
CA ASP A 74 2.64 10.31 8.50
C ASP A 74 3.22 10.43 7.08
N ASP A 75 4.49 10.09 6.90
CA ASP A 75 5.10 9.83 5.60
C ASP A 75 4.96 8.34 5.31
N ILE A 76 4.12 7.98 4.35
CA ILE A 76 3.76 6.59 4.04
C ILE A 76 4.02 6.35 2.56
N ASP A 77 4.73 5.25 2.27
CA ASP A 77 5.05 4.81 0.93
C ASP A 77 4.26 3.56 0.55
N LEU A 78 4.09 3.33 -0.74
CA LEU A 78 3.49 2.13 -1.30
C LEU A 78 4.55 1.34 -2.06
N TYR A 79 4.64 0.06 -1.74
CA TYR A 79 5.51 -0.91 -2.41
C TYR A 79 4.71 -2.10 -2.94
N SER A 80 5.29 -2.79 -3.90
CA SER A 80 4.92 -4.16 -4.23
C SER A 80 6.11 -5.08 -3.99
N ALA A 81 5.84 -6.35 -3.70
CA ALA A 81 6.87 -7.38 -3.56
C ALA A 81 6.35 -8.71 -4.11
N THR A 82 7.25 -9.58 -4.55
CA THR A 82 6.87 -10.88 -5.07
C THR A 82 6.47 -11.86 -3.97
N GLU A 83 6.86 -11.59 -2.73
CA GLU A 83 6.59 -12.44 -1.56
C GLU A 83 5.36 -11.95 -0.78
N ALA A 84 4.58 -12.91 -0.29
CA ALA A 84 3.44 -12.69 0.59
C ALA A 84 3.81 -12.71 2.10
N THR A 85 5.09 -12.72 2.41
CA THR A 85 5.60 -13.01 3.77
C THR A 85 5.91 -11.77 4.59
N GLY A 86 5.76 -10.58 4.02
CA GLY A 86 6.00 -9.32 4.73
C GLY A 86 5.06 -9.15 5.91
N VAL A 87 5.60 -8.82 7.08
CA VAL A 87 4.86 -8.63 8.32
C VAL A 87 5.16 -7.25 8.89
N PHE A 88 4.32 -6.78 9.82
CA PHE A 88 4.58 -5.55 10.57
C PHE A 88 6.01 -5.55 11.14
N ASP A 89 6.66 -4.40 11.09
CA ASP A 89 8.03 -4.16 11.57
C ASP A 89 9.11 -4.92 10.78
N GLY A 90 8.75 -5.60 9.71
CA GLY A 90 9.69 -6.21 8.79
C GLY A 90 10.16 -5.21 7.73
N ALA A 91 11.45 -5.22 7.39
CA ALA A 91 11.99 -4.35 6.37
C ALA A 91 11.50 -4.76 4.97
N ILE A 92 10.90 -3.83 4.23
CA ILE A 92 10.47 -4.11 2.84
C ILE A 92 11.64 -4.51 1.95
N GLY A 93 12.81 -3.96 2.20
CA GLY A 93 14.05 -4.28 1.48
C GLY A 93 14.56 -5.72 1.68
N SER A 94 13.99 -6.48 2.61
CA SER A 94 14.26 -7.92 2.73
C SER A 94 13.47 -8.77 1.73
N LEU A 95 12.51 -8.17 1.04
CA LEU A 95 11.70 -8.80 0.00
C LEU A 95 12.19 -8.36 -1.38
N THR A 96 11.71 -9.04 -2.43
CA THR A 96 11.93 -8.62 -3.82
C THR A 96 10.94 -7.53 -4.17
N GLU A 97 11.26 -6.30 -3.80
CA GLU A 97 10.36 -5.16 -3.76
C GLU A 97 10.52 -4.21 -4.96
N THR A 98 9.46 -3.44 -5.21
CA THR A 98 9.45 -2.31 -6.15
C THR A 98 8.69 -1.16 -5.49
N ALA A 99 9.32 0.01 -5.39
CA ALA A 99 8.66 1.22 -4.91
C ALA A 99 7.65 1.72 -5.95
N LEU A 100 6.41 1.90 -5.54
CA LEU A 100 5.33 2.38 -6.41
C LEU A 100 4.99 3.85 -6.14
N VAL A 101 4.92 4.25 -4.88
CA VAL A 101 4.72 5.63 -4.46
C VAL A 101 5.71 5.92 -3.33
N THR A 102 6.55 6.94 -3.53
CA THR A 102 7.42 7.49 -2.50
C THR A 102 6.87 8.86 -2.12
N SER A 103 6.34 8.97 -0.89
CA SER A 103 5.71 10.23 -0.45
C SER A 103 6.73 11.35 -0.31
N GLY A 104 7.84 11.09 0.38
CA GLY A 104 8.90 12.06 0.62
C GLY A 104 8.53 13.17 1.61
N ALA A 105 7.32 13.14 2.16
CA ALA A 105 6.82 14.09 3.16
C ALA A 105 5.53 13.55 3.79
N ALA A 106 5.08 14.18 4.86
CA ALA A 106 3.79 13.89 5.48
C ALA A 106 2.65 14.06 4.48
N TRP A 107 1.70 13.12 4.50
CA TRP A 107 0.50 13.21 3.68
C TRP A 107 -0.44 14.29 4.20
N THR A 108 -1.07 14.99 3.27
CA THR A 108 -2.12 15.98 3.56
C THR A 108 -3.46 15.51 3.01
N LEU A 109 -4.55 16.00 3.61
CA LEU A 109 -5.90 15.64 3.18
C LEU A 109 -6.11 15.96 1.69
N GLY A 110 -6.59 14.99 0.93
CA GLY A 110 -6.79 15.13 -0.52
C GLY A 110 -5.50 15.06 -1.34
N GLY A 111 -4.34 14.90 -0.70
CA GLY A 111 -3.08 14.68 -1.41
C GLY A 111 -3.14 13.41 -2.27
N MET A 112 -2.66 13.50 -3.51
CA MET A 112 -2.63 12.39 -4.45
C MET A 112 -1.25 12.28 -5.07
N LYS A 113 -0.73 11.05 -5.17
CA LYS A 113 0.54 10.77 -5.85
C LYS A 113 0.36 9.62 -6.84
N ALA A 114 0.81 9.85 -8.07
CA ALA A 114 0.80 8.84 -9.11
C ALA A 114 1.88 7.77 -8.83
N LEU A 115 1.65 6.56 -9.36
CA LEU A 115 2.67 5.52 -9.34
C LEU A 115 3.87 5.96 -10.16
N SER A 116 5.08 5.74 -9.61
CA SER A 116 6.35 5.92 -10.33
C SER A 116 6.83 4.65 -11.03
N ALA A 117 6.24 3.52 -10.68
CA ALA A 117 6.46 2.20 -11.29
C ALA A 117 5.17 1.38 -11.15
N VAL A 118 5.02 0.32 -11.92
CA VAL A 118 3.87 -0.59 -11.84
C VAL A 118 4.27 -1.87 -11.13
N PRO A 119 3.34 -2.51 -10.38
CA PRO A 119 3.63 -3.78 -9.73
C PRO A 119 3.86 -4.87 -10.77
N ALA A 120 4.78 -5.77 -10.47
CA ALA A 120 4.99 -6.97 -11.27
C ALA A 120 3.76 -7.88 -11.22
N ALA A 121 3.61 -8.75 -12.20
CA ALA A 121 2.56 -9.77 -12.19
C ALA A 121 2.67 -10.63 -10.93
N ASN A 122 1.53 -10.92 -10.32
CA ASN A 122 1.40 -11.71 -9.09
C ASN A 122 2.06 -11.10 -7.84
N ALA A 123 2.44 -9.82 -7.89
CA ALA A 123 3.02 -9.13 -6.74
C ALA A 123 1.96 -8.82 -5.68
N TYR A 124 2.43 -8.69 -4.45
CA TYR A 124 1.65 -8.30 -3.28
C TYR A 124 1.96 -6.84 -2.92
N LEU A 125 0.96 -6.10 -2.50
CA LEU A 125 1.11 -4.68 -2.12
C LEU A 125 1.34 -4.53 -0.63
N TYR A 126 2.19 -3.54 -0.27
CA TYR A 126 2.52 -3.22 1.12
C TYR A 126 2.57 -1.71 1.33
N LEU A 127 2.14 -1.26 2.51
CA LEU A 127 2.44 0.09 2.99
C LEU A 127 3.68 0.05 3.87
N THR A 128 4.52 1.06 3.76
CA THR A 128 5.71 1.21 4.59
C THR A 128 5.80 2.62 5.16
N GLY A 129 6.49 2.78 6.29
CA GLY A 129 6.87 4.09 6.78
C GLY A 129 7.92 4.69 5.86
N GLY A 130 7.72 5.93 5.41
CA GLY A 130 8.67 6.68 4.58
C GLY A 130 9.64 7.51 5.40
N GLU A 131 9.58 7.42 6.72
CA GLU A 131 10.45 8.12 7.66
C GLU A 131 10.72 7.27 8.89
N GLY A 132 11.80 7.56 9.58
CA GLY A 132 12.13 6.93 10.86
C GLY A 132 11.60 7.73 12.06
N GLY A 133 11.67 7.15 13.24
CA GLY A 133 11.47 7.81 14.52
C GLY A 133 10.10 7.64 15.16
N THR A 134 9.07 7.17 14.45
CA THR A 134 7.73 7.02 15.02
C THR A 134 7.29 5.57 15.06
N ALA A 135 7.43 4.92 16.23
CA ALA A 135 6.92 3.58 16.49
C ALA A 135 5.65 3.71 17.33
N ALA A 136 4.49 3.72 16.68
CA ALA A 136 3.21 3.93 17.36
C ALA A 136 2.04 3.37 16.54
N ALA A 137 0.93 3.12 17.24
CA ALA A 137 -0.32 2.74 16.61
C ALA A 137 -1.02 3.96 16.01
N TYR A 138 -1.61 3.78 14.84
CA TYR A 138 -2.44 4.82 14.22
C TYR A 138 -3.79 4.91 14.94
N THR A 139 -4.24 6.12 15.17
CA THR A 139 -5.58 6.45 15.67
C THR A 139 -6.50 6.94 14.57
N ALA A 140 -5.95 7.34 13.43
CA ALA A 140 -6.66 7.77 12.24
C ALA A 140 -5.78 7.60 11.01
N GLY A 141 -6.37 7.65 9.86
CA GLY A 141 -5.71 7.62 8.56
C GLY A 141 -6.41 6.68 7.59
N LYS A 142 -6.73 7.20 6.40
CA LYS A 142 -7.33 6.40 5.32
C LYS A 142 -6.73 6.77 3.99
N PHE A 143 -6.50 5.75 3.18
CA PHE A 143 -5.98 5.91 1.83
C PHE A 143 -6.84 5.14 0.83
N LEU A 144 -6.90 5.69 -0.38
CA LEU A 144 -7.44 5.01 -1.54
C LEU A 144 -6.32 4.78 -2.54
N ILE A 145 -6.08 3.51 -2.88
CA ILE A 145 -5.20 3.12 -3.99
C ILE A 145 -6.08 2.73 -5.16
N GLU A 146 -5.83 3.34 -6.31
CA GLU A 146 -6.51 3.01 -7.55
C GLU A 146 -5.48 2.57 -8.58
N LEU A 147 -5.69 1.39 -9.16
CA LEU A 147 -4.84 0.82 -10.21
C LEU A 147 -5.65 0.66 -11.48
N ASP A 148 -5.10 1.14 -12.59
CA ASP A 148 -5.72 1.01 -13.90
C ASP A 148 -4.96 -0.03 -14.71
N GLY A 149 -5.66 -1.10 -15.05
CA GLY A 149 -5.16 -2.19 -15.87
C GLY A 149 -5.96 -2.39 -17.13
N TYR A 150 -5.45 -3.20 -18.03
CA TYR A 150 -6.20 -3.61 -19.20
C TYR A 150 -6.04 -5.11 -19.43
N GLU A 151 -7.05 -5.69 -20.06
CA GLU A 151 -7.02 -7.08 -20.51
C GLU A 151 -6.48 -7.12 -21.92
N ALA A 152 -5.37 -7.84 -22.09
CA ALA A 152 -4.76 -8.03 -23.39
C ALA A 152 -5.46 -9.16 -24.19
#